data_78ff0f4a75460e757004e42baaafc09f
#
_entry.id   78ff0f4a75460e757004e42baaafc09f
#
_cell.length_a   1.000
_cell.length_b   1.000
_cell.length_c   1.000
_cell.angle_alpha   90.00
_cell.angle_beta   90.00
_cell.angle_gamma   90.00
#
_symmetry.space_group_name_H-M   'P 1'
#
loop_
_entity.id
_entity.type
_entity.pdbx_description
1 polymer ?
#
loop_
_entity_poly.entity_id
_entity_poly.type
_entity_poly.pdbx_seq_one_letter_code
_entity_poly.pdbx_strand_id
1 'polypeptide(L)' 'MTINRKTSSVESLKNALIELLFDKTYSEITVADIAKKAGVSRGTFYQHSLDKDDLATTISDETSE' A
#
# COMPACT_ATOMS: atom_id res chain seq x y z
N MET A 1 -14.62 -15.79 12.32
CA MET A 1 -14.26 -15.45 12.45
C MET A 1 -13.62 -14.87 12.41
N THR A 2 -13.19 -14.58 12.19
CA THR A 2 -12.50 -14.15 12.24
C THR A 2 -12.12 -13.25 12.17
N ILE A 3 -11.89 -12.89 12.06
CA ILE A 3 -11.67 -12.06 11.93
C ILE A 3 -10.72 -11.35 12.19
N ASN A 4 -10.14 -10.92 11.78
CA ASN A 4 -9.15 -10.37 11.89
C ASN A 4 -9.26 -9.08 11.97
N ARG A 5 -9.39 -8.61 12.62
CA ARG A 5 -9.56 -7.46 12.78
C ARG A 5 -8.50 -6.54 12.82
N LYS A 6 -7.43 -6.85 12.86
CA LYS A 6 -6.42 -6.05 12.98
C LYS A 6 -5.88 -5.81 11.71
N THR A 7 -6.08 -4.81 10.99
CA THR A 7 -5.45 -4.49 9.74
C THR A 7 -4.10 -3.86 10.01
N SER A 8 -3.07 -4.48 9.50
CA SER A 8 -1.74 -3.92 9.68
C SER A 8 -1.52 -2.73 8.77
N SER A 9 -0.48 -1.94 9.05
CA SER A 9 -0.17 -0.80 8.21
C SER A 9 0.15 -1.24 6.79
N VAL A 10 0.80 -2.38 6.61
CA VAL A 10 1.15 -2.83 5.28
C VAL A 10 -0.11 -3.16 4.49
N GLU A 11 -1.12 -3.73 5.15
CA GLU A 11 -2.37 -3.99 4.47
C GLU A 11 -3.04 -2.70 4.02
N SER A 12 -3.03 -1.70 4.89
CA SER A 12 -3.59 -0.41 4.53
C SER A 12 -2.87 0.20 3.35
N LEU A 13 -1.54 0.08 3.32
CA LEU A 13 -0.75 0.61 2.22
C LEU A 13 -1.05 -0.11 0.92
N LYS A 14 -1.19 -1.42 0.97
CA LYS A 14 -1.49 -2.18 -0.24
C LYS A 14 -2.86 -1.80 -0.79
N ASN A 15 -3.85 -1.69 0.09
CA ASN A 15 -5.17 -1.32 -0.34
C ASN A 15 -5.18 0.09 -0.91
N ALA A 16 -4.43 1.00 -0.29
CA ALA A 16 -4.36 2.37 -0.76
C ALA A 16 -3.80 2.43 -2.18
N LEU A 17 -2.75 1.66 -2.44
CA LEU A 17 -2.17 1.65 -3.78
C LEU A 17 -3.18 1.11 -4.79
N ILE A 18 -3.86 0.03 -4.46
CA ILE A 18 -4.83 -0.56 -5.36
C ILE A 18 -5.94 0.44 -5.66
N GLU A 19 -6.43 1.13 -4.64
CA GLU A 19 -7.51 2.08 -4.85
C GLU A 19 -7.06 3.27 -5.68
N LEU A 20 -5.84 3.72 -5.48
CA LEU A 20 -5.34 4.83 -6.26
C LEU A 20 -5.22 4.49 -7.74
N LEU A 21 -4.99 3.22 -8.04
CA LEU A 21 -4.88 2.79 -9.43
C LEU A 21 -6.21 2.93 -10.18
N PHE A 22 -7.31 3.05 -9.48
CA PHE A 22 -8.58 3.30 -10.12
C PHE A 22 -8.75 4.76 -10.51
N ASP A 23 -7.99 5.65 -9.86
CA ASP A 23 -8.07 7.08 -10.12
C ASP A 23 -6.99 7.60 -11.04
N LYS A 24 -5.84 7.02 -10.98
CA LYS A 24 -4.69 7.52 -11.75
C LYS A 24 -3.77 6.36 -12.09
N THR A 25 -2.87 6.64 -13.03
CA THR A 25 -1.94 5.60 -13.44
C THR A 25 -0.87 5.42 -12.38
N TYR A 26 -0.21 4.28 -12.45
CA TYR A 26 0.85 3.97 -11.49
C TYR A 26 1.94 5.05 -11.49
N SER A 27 2.29 5.56 -12.67
CA SER A 27 3.32 6.58 -12.75
C SER A 27 2.95 7.85 -12.01
N GLU A 28 1.67 8.14 -11.91
CA GLU A 28 1.22 9.35 -11.24
C GLU A 28 1.11 9.20 -9.73
N ILE A 29 1.14 7.98 -9.26
CA ILE A 29 1.00 7.73 -7.83
C ILE A 29 2.34 7.94 -7.16
N THR A 30 2.34 8.66 -6.03
CA THR A 30 3.56 8.90 -5.26
C THR A 30 3.45 8.24 -3.89
N VAL A 31 4.59 8.14 -3.20
CA VAL A 31 4.57 7.62 -1.85
C VAL A 31 3.67 8.46 -0.96
N ALA A 32 3.70 9.79 -1.15
CA ALA A 32 2.84 10.66 -0.36
C ALA A 32 1.37 10.36 -0.60
N ASP A 33 1.00 10.08 -1.86
CA ASP A 33 -0.37 9.73 -2.18
C ASP A 33 -0.79 8.46 -1.46
N ILE A 34 0.06 7.47 -1.49
CA ILE A 34 -0.24 6.18 -0.87
C ILE A 34 -0.40 6.33 0.64
N ALA A 35 0.55 7.02 1.27
CA ALA A 35 0.51 7.19 2.71
C ALA A 35 -0.75 7.97 3.13
N LYS A 36 -1.06 9.00 2.39
CA LYS A 36 -2.22 9.80 2.69
C LYS A 36 -3.51 9.00 2.54
N LYS A 37 -3.60 8.23 1.48
CA LYS A 37 -4.78 7.40 1.24
C LYS A 37 -4.92 6.35 2.32
N ALA A 38 -3.81 5.79 2.77
CA ALA A 38 -3.83 4.76 3.79
C ALA A 38 -4.06 5.33 5.19
N GLY A 39 -3.92 6.65 5.35
CA GLY A 39 -4.09 7.27 6.64
C GLY A 39 -2.89 7.11 7.56
N VAL A 40 -1.71 6.98 7.00
CA VAL A 40 -0.48 6.84 7.77
C VAL A 40 0.53 7.90 7.33
N SER A 41 1.60 8.04 8.10
CA SER A 41 2.65 8.98 7.74
C SER A 41 3.59 8.35 6.73
N ARG A 42 4.38 9.18 6.05
CA ARG A 42 5.37 8.65 5.13
C ARG A 42 6.42 7.81 5.86
N GLY A 43 6.71 8.18 7.10
CA GLY A 43 7.62 7.37 7.88
C GLY A 43 7.13 5.95 8.06
N THR A 44 5.84 5.81 8.30
CA THR A 44 5.25 4.48 8.41
C THR A 44 5.37 3.72 7.11
N PHE A 45 5.17 4.40 5.99
CA PHE A 45 5.35 3.77 4.68
C PHE A 45 6.77 3.20 4.57
N TYR A 46 7.76 4.02 4.90
CA TYR A 46 9.14 3.59 4.72
C TYR A 46 9.59 2.53 5.72
N GLN A 47 8.82 2.31 6.77
CA GLN A 47 9.11 1.19 7.66
C GLN A 47 8.78 -0.13 7.01
N HIS A 48 7.88 -0.14 6.03
CA HIS A 48 7.44 -1.37 5.39
C HIS A 48 7.96 -1.53 3.98
N SER A 49 8.23 -0.44 3.30
CA SER A 49 8.62 -0.51 1.89
C SER A 49 9.63 0.59 1.61
N LEU A 50 10.51 0.35 0.65
CA LEU A 50 11.50 1.35 0.27
C LEU A 50 10.90 2.44 -0.62
N ASP A 51 9.95 2.04 -1.47
CA ASP A 51 9.28 2.98 -2.34
C ASP A 51 8.03 2.28 -2.88
N LYS A 52 7.32 2.96 -3.79
CA LYS A 52 6.07 2.38 -4.27
C LYS A 52 6.30 1.10 -5.07
N ASP A 53 7.43 1.00 -5.74
CA ASP A 53 7.73 -0.22 -6.49
C ASP A 53 7.91 -1.40 -5.55
N ASP A 54 8.54 -1.16 -4.42
CA ASP A 54 8.73 -2.21 -3.42
C ASP A 54 7.38 -2.67 -2.89
N LEU A 55 6.49 -1.73 -2.63
CA LEU A 55 5.15 -2.06 -2.17
C LEU A 55 4.39 -2.86 -3.23
N ALA A 56 4.50 -2.45 -4.48
CA ALA A 56 3.82 -3.15 -5.57
C ALA A 56 4.33 -4.57 -5.70
N THR A 57 5.61 -4.78 -5.50
CA THR A 57 6.19 -6.13 -5.55
C THR A 57 5.59 -7.00 -4.45
N THR A 58 5.37 -6.43 -3.28
CA THR A 58 4.77 -7.18 -2.19
C THR A 58 3.38 -7.68 -2.58
N ILE A 59 2.61 -6.83 -3.24
CA ILE A 59 1.28 -7.22 -3.67
C ILE A 59 1.37 -8.36 -4.69
N SER A 60 2.28 -8.24 -5.63
CA SER A 60 2.44 -9.27 -6.64
C SER A 60 2.83 -10.61 -6.02
N ASP A 61 3.70 -10.58 -5.03
CA ASP A 61 4.11 -11.80 -4.38
C ASP A 61 2.94 -12.51 -3.75
N GLU A 62 2.04 -11.77 -3.16
CA GLU A 62 0.91 -12.40 -2.50
C GLU A 62 -0.01 -13.07 -3.46
N THR A 63 -0.12 -12.56 -4.66
CA THR A 63 -1.03 -13.16 -5.61
C THR A 63 -0.41 -14.31 -6.35
N SER A 64 0.88 -14.44 -6.28
CA SER A 64 1.50 -15.49 -7.06
C SER A 64 1.23 -16.86 -6.55
N GLU A 65 0.83 -17.11 -5.42
CA GLU A 65 0.64 -18.34 -4.88
C GLU A 65 0.09 -19.19 -5.43
#